data_c8b13af5b7cf384861e45e7b83f3b4de
#
_entry.id   c8b13af5b7cf384861e45e7b83f3b4de
#
_cell.length_a   1.000
_cell.length_b   1.000
_cell.length_c   1.000
_cell.angle_alpha   90.00
_cell.angle_beta   90.00
_cell.angle_gamma   90.00
#
_symmetry.space_group_name_H-M   'P 1'
#
loop_
_entity.id
_entity.type
_entity.pdbx_description
1 polymer ?
#
loop_
_entity_poly.entity_id
_entity_poly.type
_entity_poly.pdbx_seq_one_letter_code
_entity_poly.pdbx_strand_id
1 'polypeptide(L)'
;MSIKKSILFFLVSFFSFSQSYFLEVGANETEYNYTNENNVSLETLEASSGLSFKVGMSDLFFETDEISHSIGASIQSFNATGGRGTGMDGTGLTQVDSYEWNTTFVGIFNELSIPILNKGISVAINSGIDLSVLLDGKQKISNAIFDLNDSDDFKGVFQTSKVGLSIKINESIEFGYSIMYSSGLKNIGKGDDAFNMKTNQVSLKIIK
;
A
#
# COMPACT_ATOMS: atom_id res chain seq x y z
N MET A 1 -24.53 -31.55 8.55
CA MET A 1 -24.75 -30.17 8.18
C MET A 1 -23.72 -29.84 7.09
N SER A 2 -24.13 -29.36 5.90
CA SER A 2 -23.21 -29.17 4.77
C SER A 2 -22.24 -28.03 5.09
N ILE A 3 -20.93 -28.22 4.84
CA ILE A 3 -19.85 -27.23 5.02
C ILE A 3 -20.23 -25.86 4.42
N LYS A 4 -20.94 -25.84 3.28
CA LYS A 4 -21.45 -24.63 2.63
C LYS A 4 -22.43 -23.84 3.52
N LYS A 5 -23.28 -24.51 4.29
CA LYS A 5 -24.23 -23.87 5.22
C LYS A 5 -23.54 -23.33 6.47
N SER A 6 -22.47 -24.01 6.93
CA SER A 6 -21.66 -23.54 8.05
C SER A 6 -20.84 -22.30 7.69
N ILE A 7 -20.27 -22.25 6.48
CA ILE A 7 -19.56 -21.07 5.97
C ILE A 7 -20.51 -19.89 5.81
N LEU A 8 -21.71 -20.13 5.26
CA LEU A 8 -22.72 -19.08 5.10
C LEU A 8 -23.20 -18.56 6.48
N PHE A 9 -23.42 -19.45 7.45
CA PHE A 9 -23.81 -19.06 8.81
C PHE A 9 -22.69 -18.29 9.51
N PHE A 10 -21.43 -18.68 9.31
CA PHE A 10 -20.27 -17.97 9.83
C PHE A 10 -20.15 -16.57 9.20
N LEU A 11 -20.33 -16.45 7.89
CA LEU A 11 -20.35 -15.16 7.18
C LEU A 11 -21.51 -14.26 7.68
N VAL A 12 -22.69 -14.79 7.86
CA VAL A 12 -23.86 -14.02 8.33
C VAL A 12 -23.71 -13.57 9.79
N SER A 13 -23.06 -14.37 10.65
CA SER A 13 -22.82 -13.98 12.04
C SER A 13 -21.81 -12.83 12.17
N PHE A 14 -20.89 -12.65 11.22
CA PHE A 14 -20.01 -11.50 11.18
C PHE A 14 -20.73 -10.16 10.87
N PHE A 15 -21.89 -10.20 10.23
CA PHE A 15 -22.68 -9.00 9.92
C PHE A 15 -23.60 -8.52 11.04
N SER A 16 -23.59 -9.18 12.19
CA SER A 16 -24.58 -8.92 13.28
C SER A 16 -24.04 -8.03 14.40
N PHE A 17 -22.79 -7.58 14.34
CA PHE A 17 -22.20 -6.68 15.32
C PHE A 17 -22.24 -5.22 14.85
N SER A 18 -22.20 -4.29 15.77
CA SER A 18 -22.14 -2.84 15.55
C SER A 18 -20.89 -2.46 14.75
N GLN A 19 -20.94 -2.64 13.44
CA GLN A 19 -19.80 -2.42 12.53
C GLN A 19 -19.97 -1.09 11.83
N SER A 20 -18.93 -0.30 11.82
CA SER A 20 -18.86 0.91 11.01
C SER A 20 -18.21 0.57 9.66
N TYR A 21 -18.84 0.98 8.58
CA TYR A 21 -18.25 0.89 7.24
C TYR A 21 -17.50 2.16 6.91
N PHE A 22 -16.45 2.06 6.14
CA PHE A 22 -15.72 3.23 5.72
C PHE A 22 -15.23 3.16 4.28
N LEU A 23 -15.03 4.35 3.73
CA LEU A 23 -14.30 4.62 2.50
C LEU A 23 -13.12 5.52 2.85
N GLU A 24 -11.91 5.13 2.46
CA GLU A 24 -10.71 5.96 2.58
C GLU A 24 -10.17 6.27 1.18
N VAL A 25 -9.87 7.53 0.93
CA VAL A 25 -9.15 7.99 -0.25
C VAL A 25 -7.86 8.64 0.19
N GLY A 26 -6.77 8.37 -0.51
CA GLY A 26 -5.47 8.93 -0.19
C GLY A 26 -4.69 9.34 -1.43
N ALA A 27 -3.82 10.32 -1.22
CA ALA A 27 -2.74 10.64 -2.13
C ALA A 27 -1.44 10.17 -1.52
N ASN A 28 -0.60 9.54 -2.30
CA ASN A 28 0.67 9.01 -1.86
C ASN A 28 1.82 9.51 -2.74
N GLU A 29 3.01 9.45 -2.19
CA GLU A 29 4.27 9.70 -2.87
C GLU A 29 5.20 8.52 -2.57
N THR A 30 5.63 7.82 -3.61
CA THR A 30 6.37 6.56 -3.49
C THR A 30 7.79 6.71 -4.01
N GLU A 31 8.74 6.28 -3.21
CA GLU A 31 10.15 6.12 -3.52
C GLU A 31 10.47 4.63 -3.64
N TYR A 32 11.13 4.23 -4.73
CA TYR A 32 11.56 2.86 -4.96
C TYR A 32 13.04 2.72 -4.63
N ASN A 33 13.35 1.72 -3.82
CA ASN A 33 14.71 1.31 -3.52
C ASN A 33 14.96 -0.06 -4.16
N TYR A 34 15.82 -0.08 -5.16
CA TYR A 34 16.23 -1.29 -5.84
C TYR A 34 17.71 -1.58 -5.53
N THR A 35 17.99 -2.81 -5.09
CA THR A 35 19.34 -3.27 -4.81
C THR A 35 19.58 -4.53 -5.62
N ASN A 36 20.61 -4.50 -6.49
CA ASN A 36 20.97 -5.65 -7.32
C ASN A 36 21.70 -6.74 -6.53
N GLU A 37 21.98 -7.87 -7.18
CA GLU A 37 22.71 -9.02 -6.60
C GLU A 37 24.07 -8.67 -5.97
N ASN A 38 24.69 -7.57 -6.39
CA ASN A 38 25.97 -7.09 -5.89
C ASN A 38 25.81 -6.07 -4.74
N ASN A 39 24.60 -5.91 -4.17
CA ASN A 39 24.26 -4.89 -3.17
C ASN A 39 24.48 -3.44 -3.65
N VAL A 40 24.42 -3.19 -4.96
CA VAL A 40 24.48 -1.85 -5.53
C VAL A 40 23.06 -1.29 -5.60
N SER A 41 22.81 -0.22 -4.85
CA SER A 41 21.54 0.52 -4.91
C SER A 41 21.49 1.37 -6.18
N LEU A 42 20.37 1.27 -6.90
CA LEU A 42 20.07 2.17 -8.02
C LEU A 42 19.27 3.37 -7.50
N GLU A 43 19.95 4.46 -7.21
CA GLU A 43 19.38 5.72 -6.70
C GLU A 43 18.72 6.59 -7.79
N THR A 44 18.30 6.00 -8.89
CA THR A 44 17.86 6.76 -10.08
C THR A 44 16.37 7.01 -10.15
N LEU A 45 15.59 6.44 -9.24
CA LEU A 45 14.13 6.62 -9.22
C LEU A 45 13.73 7.69 -8.21
N GLU A 46 13.19 8.79 -8.72
CA GLU A 46 12.62 9.86 -7.91
C GLU A 46 11.18 9.49 -7.50
N ALA A 47 10.77 10.00 -6.34
CA ALA A 47 9.43 9.78 -5.84
C ALA A 47 8.37 10.38 -6.77
N SER A 48 7.30 9.64 -6.99
CA SER A 48 6.17 10.11 -7.79
C SER A 48 4.84 9.88 -7.07
N SER A 49 3.84 10.67 -7.45
CA SER A 49 2.53 10.64 -6.81
C SER A 49 1.66 9.51 -7.34
N GLY A 50 0.85 8.95 -6.44
CA GLY A 50 -0.15 7.95 -6.72
C GLY A 50 -1.43 8.22 -5.90
N LEU A 51 -2.41 7.36 -6.11
CA LEU A 51 -3.68 7.41 -5.40
C LEU A 51 -3.93 6.08 -4.68
N SER A 52 -4.68 6.14 -3.59
CA SER A 52 -5.15 4.96 -2.88
C SER A 52 -6.64 5.06 -2.58
N PHE A 53 -7.31 3.90 -2.66
CA PHE A 53 -8.70 3.72 -2.26
C PHE A 53 -8.78 2.51 -1.35
N LYS A 54 -9.46 2.65 -0.22
CA LYS A 54 -9.74 1.56 0.69
C LYS A 54 -11.22 1.54 1.03
N VAL A 55 -11.80 0.35 1.08
CA VAL A 55 -13.13 0.12 1.60
C VAL A 55 -13.05 -0.97 2.66
N GLY A 56 -13.74 -0.79 3.75
CA GLY A 56 -13.64 -1.75 4.84
C GLY A 56 -14.67 -1.56 5.92
N MET A 57 -14.47 -2.35 6.95
CA MET A 57 -15.26 -2.34 8.18
C MET A 57 -14.32 -2.12 9.36
N SER A 58 -14.79 -1.34 10.33
CA SER A 58 -14.11 -1.13 11.61
C SER A 58 -14.85 -1.86 12.73
N ASP A 59 -14.16 -2.05 13.85
CA ASP A 59 -14.70 -2.53 15.13
C ASP A 59 -15.21 -3.97 15.11
N LEU A 60 -14.60 -4.81 14.22
CA LEU A 60 -15.00 -6.19 14.02
C LEU A 60 -14.72 -7.11 15.21
N PHE A 61 -13.65 -6.87 15.97
CA PHE A 61 -13.18 -7.79 17.01
C PHE A 61 -13.06 -7.15 18.40
N PHE A 62 -12.97 -5.83 18.47
CA PHE A 62 -12.76 -5.10 19.70
C PHE A 62 -13.65 -3.86 19.72
N GLU A 63 -14.73 -3.91 20.47
CA GLU A 63 -15.55 -2.77 20.80
C GLU A 63 -15.05 -2.18 22.11
N THR A 64 -13.85 -1.62 22.11
CA THR A 64 -13.31 -0.91 23.26
C THR A 64 -12.98 0.51 22.86
N ASP A 65 -13.24 1.46 23.77
CA ASP A 65 -12.86 2.87 23.60
C ASP A 65 -11.33 3.06 23.41
N GLU A 66 -10.57 1.97 23.53
CA GLU A 66 -9.12 2.00 23.55
C GLU A 66 -8.46 1.55 22.23
N ILE A 67 -9.11 0.70 21.44
CA ILE A 67 -8.52 0.16 20.20
C ILE A 67 -9.62 -0.09 19.17
N SER A 68 -9.44 0.43 17.96
CA SER A 68 -10.27 0.12 16.80
C SER A 68 -9.51 -0.77 15.83
N HIS A 69 -10.19 -1.76 15.27
CA HIS A 69 -9.65 -2.71 14.31
C HIS A 69 -10.40 -2.61 12.99
N SER A 70 -9.67 -2.43 11.91
CA SER A 70 -10.23 -2.30 10.56
C SER A 70 -9.68 -3.36 9.62
N ILE A 71 -10.55 -3.90 8.76
CA ILE A 71 -10.20 -4.83 7.70
C ILE A 71 -10.97 -4.49 6.43
N GLY A 72 -10.38 -4.74 5.28
CA GLY A 72 -11.06 -4.48 4.01
C GLY A 72 -10.19 -4.74 2.79
N ALA A 73 -10.60 -4.13 1.67
CA ALA A 73 -9.91 -4.18 0.40
C ALA A 73 -9.29 -2.83 0.04
N SER A 74 -8.17 -2.87 -0.67
CA SER A 74 -7.43 -1.70 -1.12
C SER A 74 -7.13 -1.76 -2.61
N ILE A 75 -7.08 -0.60 -3.25
CA ILE A 75 -6.47 -0.37 -4.56
C ILE A 75 -5.51 0.79 -4.36
N GLN A 76 -4.22 0.58 -4.70
CA GLN A 76 -3.17 1.56 -4.46
C GLN A 76 -2.25 1.67 -5.67
N SER A 77 -1.96 2.91 -6.10
CA SER A 77 -0.96 3.17 -7.13
C SER A 77 0.34 3.60 -6.48
N PHE A 78 1.42 2.91 -6.81
CA PHE A 78 2.77 3.24 -6.39
C PHE A 78 3.58 3.58 -7.64
N ASN A 79 3.82 4.86 -7.86
CA ASN A 79 4.47 5.36 -9.06
C ASN A 79 5.87 5.88 -8.76
N ALA A 80 6.77 5.81 -9.73
CA ALA A 80 8.08 6.43 -9.67
C ALA A 80 8.46 7.04 -11.00
N THR A 81 9.27 8.08 -10.97
CA THR A 81 9.87 8.70 -12.16
C THR A 81 11.38 8.66 -12.01
N GLY A 82 12.08 8.44 -13.12
CA GLY A 82 13.54 8.58 -13.15
C GLY A 82 13.89 9.90 -13.82
N GLY A 83 14.69 10.71 -13.12
CA GLY A 83 15.38 11.83 -13.74
C GLY A 83 16.45 11.35 -14.74
N ARG A 84 17.05 12.26 -15.50
CA ARG A 84 18.15 12.00 -16.42
C ARG A 84 19.29 11.24 -15.73
N GLY A 85 19.20 9.93 -15.71
CA GLY A 85 20.28 9.09 -15.28
C GLY A 85 21.33 9.05 -16.39
N THR A 86 22.52 9.52 -16.12
CA THR A 86 23.69 9.07 -16.88
C THR A 86 23.86 7.60 -16.55
N GLY A 87 23.23 6.74 -17.36
CA GLY A 87 23.48 5.29 -17.27
C GLY A 87 24.96 5.04 -17.49
N MET A 88 25.68 4.83 -16.43
CA MET A 88 27.04 4.30 -16.49
C MET A 88 26.97 2.79 -16.79
N ASP A 89 26.65 2.46 -18.02
CA ASP A 89 27.35 1.35 -18.61
C ASP A 89 28.75 1.90 -18.91
N GLY A 90 29.83 1.34 -18.53
CA GLY A 90 31.17 1.91 -18.71
C GLY A 90 31.54 2.39 -20.14
N THR A 91 30.58 2.63 -21.01
CA THR A 91 30.68 3.08 -22.40
C THR A 91 30.18 4.50 -22.64
N GLY A 92 29.47 5.14 -21.68
CA GLY A 92 29.12 6.56 -21.74
C GLY A 92 28.12 6.99 -22.83
N LEU A 93 27.36 6.07 -23.42
CA LEU A 93 26.60 6.31 -24.65
C LEU A 93 25.06 6.19 -24.51
N THR A 94 24.50 5.81 -23.40
CA THR A 94 23.04 5.73 -23.26
C THR A 94 22.50 6.81 -22.32
N GLN A 95 22.12 7.93 -22.90
CA GLN A 95 21.32 8.92 -22.23
C GLN A 95 19.86 8.43 -22.23
N VAL A 96 19.37 7.90 -21.09
CA VAL A 96 17.97 7.60 -20.90
C VAL A 96 17.26 8.92 -20.59
N ASP A 97 16.47 9.43 -21.53
CA ASP A 97 15.84 10.74 -21.42
C ASP A 97 14.70 10.80 -20.41
N SER A 98 14.02 9.68 -20.15
CA SER A 98 12.97 9.58 -19.13
C SER A 98 12.73 8.12 -18.75
N TYR A 99 12.39 7.92 -17.47
CA TYR A 99 12.08 6.64 -16.89
C TYR A 99 10.88 6.80 -15.97
N GLU A 100 9.81 6.02 -16.19
CA GLU A 100 8.61 6.10 -15.38
C GLU A 100 8.12 4.68 -15.04
N TRP A 101 7.71 4.47 -13.81
CA TRP A 101 6.95 3.31 -13.39
C TRP A 101 5.57 3.75 -12.92
N ASN A 102 4.55 3.19 -13.53
CA ASN A 102 3.16 3.37 -13.13
C ASN A 102 2.61 2.02 -12.74
N THR A 103 2.35 1.83 -11.46
CA THR A 103 1.90 0.55 -10.92
C THR A 103 0.63 0.73 -10.11
N THR A 104 -0.28 -0.24 -10.23
CA THR A 104 -1.51 -0.31 -9.45
C THR A 104 -1.63 -1.70 -8.84
N PHE A 105 -1.79 -1.73 -7.54
CA PHE A 105 -1.94 -2.96 -6.75
C PHE A 105 -3.36 -3.07 -6.21
N VAL A 106 -3.86 -4.29 -6.11
CA VAL A 106 -5.10 -4.62 -5.41
C VAL A 106 -4.80 -5.57 -4.27
N GLY A 107 -5.39 -5.34 -3.11
CA GLY A 107 -5.06 -6.11 -1.91
C GLY A 107 -6.15 -6.13 -0.85
N ILE A 108 -5.79 -6.76 0.25
CA ILE A 108 -6.55 -6.77 1.50
C ILE A 108 -5.68 -6.18 2.60
N PHE A 109 -6.28 -5.39 3.47
CA PHE A 109 -5.57 -4.76 4.57
C PHE A 109 -6.17 -5.13 5.92
N ASN A 110 -5.34 -5.02 6.94
CA ASN A 110 -5.67 -5.16 8.35
C ASN A 110 -4.98 -4.01 9.09
N GLU A 111 -5.73 -3.20 9.83
CA GLU A 111 -5.21 -2.01 10.50
C GLU A 111 -5.76 -1.91 11.92
N LEU A 112 -4.88 -1.56 12.86
CA LEU A 112 -5.20 -1.21 14.24
C LEU A 112 -5.04 0.28 14.42
N SER A 113 -5.98 0.91 15.13
CA SER A 113 -5.96 2.31 15.51
C SER A 113 -6.07 2.44 17.02
N ILE A 114 -5.10 3.12 17.63
CA ILE A 114 -5.00 3.30 19.09
C ILE A 114 -5.14 4.79 19.37
N PRO A 115 -6.26 5.24 19.99
CA PRO A 115 -6.44 6.64 20.36
C PRO A 115 -5.44 7.04 21.45
N ILE A 116 -4.74 8.14 21.24
CA ILE A 116 -3.78 8.73 22.19
C ILE A 116 -4.31 10.01 22.83
N LEU A 117 -5.28 10.65 22.19
CA LEU A 117 -5.97 11.83 22.68
C LEU A 117 -7.46 11.73 22.31
N ASN A 118 -8.32 11.94 23.30
CA ASN A 118 -9.78 11.91 23.11
C ASN A 118 -10.44 13.03 23.93
N LYS A 119 -10.13 14.28 23.57
CA LYS A 119 -10.72 15.49 24.22
C LYS A 119 -11.13 16.50 23.15
N GLY A 120 -12.35 16.36 22.63
CA GLY A 120 -12.88 17.23 21.59
C GLY A 120 -12.42 16.87 20.18
N ILE A 121 -11.11 16.74 19.95
CA ILE A 121 -10.51 16.16 18.75
C ILE A 121 -9.86 14.82 19.18
N SER A 122 -10.13 13.75 18.46
CA SER A 122 -9.48 12.46 18.69
C SER A 122 -8.27 12.32 17.80
N VAL A 123 -7.14 11.95 18.39
CA VAL A 123 -5.89 11.63 17.66
C VAL A 123 -5.53 10.18 17.93
N ALA A 124 -5.21 9.43 16.90
CA ALA A 124 -4.86 8.02 17.02
C ALA A 124 -3.55 7.69 16.29
N ILE A 125 -2.84 6.68 16.81
CA ILE A 125 -1.75 6.01 16.10
C ILE A 125 -2.35 4.84 15.35
N ASN A 126 -2.03 4.74 14.05
CA ASN A 126 -2.46 3.66 13.18
C ASN A 126 -1.29 2.76 12.82
N SER A 127 -1.49 1.45 12.85
CA SER A 127 -0.53 0.47 12.40
C SER A 127 -1.24 -0.63 11.62
N GLY A 128 -0.70 -1.05 10.50
CA GLY A 128 -1.38 -2.04 9.66
C GLY A 128 -0.48 -2.76 8.68
N ILE A 129 -1.06 -3.78 8.07
CA ILE A 129 -0.46 -4.58 7.02
C ILE A 129 -1.46 -4.67 5.87
N ASP A 130 -0.95 -4.52 4.65
CA ASP A 130 -1.67 -4.75 3.40
C ASP A 130 -0.95 -5.86 2.63
N LEU A 131 -1.70 -6.83 2.12
CA LEU A 131 -1.21 -7.88 1.24
C LEU A 131 -1.84 -7.67 -0.12
N SER A 132 -1.03 -7.39 -1.12
CA SER A 132 -1.50 -6.98 -2.45
C SER A 132 -0.76 -7.69 -3.57
N VAL A 133 -1.38 -7.68 -4.76
CA VAL A 133 -0.80 -8.17 -6.01
C VAL A 133 -0.87 -7.06 -7.04
N LEU A 134 0.08 -7.06 -7.97
CA LEU A 134 0.06 -6.12 -9.09
C LEU A 134 -1.18 -6.40 -9.96
N LEU A 135 -2.00 -5.38 -10.19
CA LEU A 135 -3.16 -5.42 -11.06
C LEU A 135 -2.82 -4.91 -12.47
N ASP A 136 -2.10 -3.80 -12.54
CA ASP A 136 -1.60 -3.18 -13.77
C ASP A 136 -0.26 -2.51 -13.48
N GLY A 137 0.71 -2.68 -14.39
CA GLY A 137 2.02 -2.08 -14.23
C GLY A 137 2.67 -1.79 -15.57
N LYS A 138 3.15 -0.55 -15.74
CA LYS A 138 3.84 -0.12 -16.95
C LYS A 138 5.13 0.58 -16.60
N GLN A 139 6.18 0.18 -17.31
CA GLN A 139 7.47 0.85 -17.32
C GLN A 139 7.62 1.59 -18.64
N LYS A 140 7.91 2.87 -18.59
CA LYS A 140 8.24 3.66 -19.76
C LYS A 140 9.72 4.03 -19.70
N ILE A 141 10.44 3.73 -20.75
CA ILE A 141 11.84 4.11 -20.95
C ILE A 141 11.93 4.90 -22.26
N SER A 142 12.13 6.21 -22.15
CA SER A 142 12.03 7.13 -23.30
C SER A 142 10.69 6.99 -24.02
N ASN A 143 10.66 6.40 -25.22
CA ASN A 143 9.45 6.17 -26.02
C ASN A 143 8.95 4.72 -25.98
N ALA A 144 9.69 3.81 -25.36
CA ALA A 144 9.28 2.40 -25.25
C ALA A 144 8.46 2.17 -23.98
N ILE A 145 7.40 1.36 -24.10
CA ILE A 145 6.54 0.95 -22.99
C ILE A 145 6.66 -0.55 -22.81
N PHE A 146 6.93 -0.97 -21.59
CA PHE A 146 7.05 -2.37 -21.19
C PHE A 146 5.94 -2.69 -20.18
N ASP A 147 5.39 -3.89 -20.27
CA ASP A 147 4.42 -4.40 -19.30
C ASP A 147 5.16 -5.01 -18.11
N LEU A 148 4.91 -4.50 -16.90
CA LEU A 148 5.51 -5.01 -15.67
C LEU A 148 4.83 -6.28 -15.16
N ASN A 149 3.63 -6.61 -15.66
CA ASN A 149 2.96 -7.86 -15.29
C ASN A 149 3.75 -9.08 -15.77
N ASP A 150 4.57 -8.94 -16.80
CA ASP A 150 5.44 -9.99 -17.31
C ASP A 150 6.80 -10.05 -16.57
N SER A 151 7.13 -9.02 -15.80
CA SER A 151 8.37 -8.95 -15.02
C SER A 151 8.32 -9.83 -13.79
N ASP A 152 9.35 -10.61 -13.54
CA ASP A 152 9.47 -11.47 -12.35
C ASP A 152 9.55 -10.66 -11.04
N ASP A 153 9.99 -9.39 -11.11
CA ASP A 153 10.12 -8.50 -9.96
C ASP A 153 8.75 -8.13 -9.35
N PHE A 154 7.70 -8.08 -10.18
CA PHE A 154 6.34 -7.71 -9.78
C PHE A 154 5.39 -8.90 -9.64
N LYS A 155 5.85 -10.12 -9.96
CA LYS A 155 5.07 -11.34 -9.73
C LYS A 155 5.07 -11.71 -8.26
N GLY A 156 3.87 -12.02 -7.74
CA GLY A 156 3.70 -12.50 -6.38
C GLY A 156 2.93 -11.55 -5.48
N VAL A 157 3.05 -11.77 -4.19
CA VAL A 157 2.37 -10.98 -3.17
C VAL A 157 3.33 -9.94 -2.62
N PHE A 158 2.87 -8.71 -2.55
CA PHE A 158 3.54 -7.59 -1.89
C PHE A 158 2.94 -7.39 -0.51
N GLN A 159 3.80 -7.28 0.49
CA GLN A 159 3.43 -6.90 1.83
C GLN A 159 3.77 -5.42 2.03
N THR A 160 2.77 -4.63 2.39
CA THR A 160 2.95 -3.25 2.82
C THR A 160 2.70 -3.16 4.31
N SER A 161 3.67 -2.63 5.05
CA SER A 161 3.55 -2.33 6.47
C SER A 161 3.35 -0.83 6.64
N LYS A 162 2.32 -0.43 7.38
CA LYS A 162 1.90 0.97 7.57
C LYS A 162 2.04 1.38 9.04
N VAL A 163 2.55 2.58 9.26
CA VAL A 163 2.49 3.29 10.56
C VAL A 163 2.10 4.73 10.28
N GLY A 164 1.17 5.27 11.06
CA GLY A 164 0.68 6.62 10.85
C GLY A 164 -0.01 7.23 12.04
N LEU A 165 -0.47 8.46 11.84
CA LEU A 165 -1.30 9.22 12.76
C LEU A 165 -2.57 9.60 12.05
N SER A 166 -3.68 9.62 12.78
CA SER A 166 -4.93 10.17 12.28
C SER A 166 -5.56 11.14 13.26
N ILE A 167 -6.36 12.04 12.71
CA ILE A 167 -7.14 13.04 13.44
C ILE A 167 -8.58 12.85 13.04
N LYS A 168 -9.40 12.41 13.98
CA LYS A 168 -10.85 12.28 13.81
C LYS A 168 -11.50 13.59 14.23
N ILE A 169 -12.14 14.28 13.27
CA ILE A 169 -12.79 15.57 13.50
C ILE A 169 -14.20 15.37 14.09
N ASN A 170 -14.89 14.35 13.61
CA ASN A 170 -16.20 13.91 14.11
C ASN A 170 -16.35 12.40 13.88
N GLU A 171 -17.47 11.83 14.24
CA GLU A 171 -17.72 10.39 14.12
C GLU A 171 -17.59 9.85 12.68
N SER A 172 -17.74 10.72 11.68
CA SER A 172 -17.79 10.33 10.28
C SER A 172 -16.55 10.72 9.46
N ILE A 173 -15.67 11.59 9.97
CA ILE A 173 -14.55 12.15 9.18
C ILE A 173 -13.24 12.03 9.94
N GLU A 174 -12.27 11.39 9.31
CA GLU A 174 -10.91 11.21 9.82
C GLU A 174 -9.88 11.55 8.76
N PHE A 175 -8.85 12.32 9.11
CA PHE A 175 -7.69 12.61 8.30
C PHE A 175 -6.50 11.83 8.80
N GLY A 176 -5.75 11.22 7.88
CA GLY A 176 -4.59 10.41 8.20
C GLY A 176 -3.32 10.87 7.49
N TYR A 177 -2.18 10.65 8.15
CA TYR A 177 -0.87 10.66 7.55
C TYR A 177 -0.14 9.37 7.93
N SER A 178 0.44 8.69 6.96
CA SER A 178 1.16 7.44 7.22
C SER A 178 2.40 7.30 6.35
N ILE A 179 3.35 6.53 6.88
CA ILE A 179 4.52 6.04 6.16
C ILE A 179 4.30 4.55 5.98
N MET A 180 4.49 4.09 4.75
CA MET A 180 4.34 2.69 4.37
C MET A 180 5.64 2.16 3.79
N TYR A 181 5.95 0.91 4.12
CA TYR A 181 7.05 0.15 3.53
C TYR A 181 6.47 -1.08 2.87
N SER A 182 6.73 -1.21 1.57
CA SER A 182 6.28 -2.35 0.78
C SER A 182 7.47 -3.14 0.30
N SER A 183 7.38 -4.46 0.37
CA SER A 183 8.37 -5.38 -0.15
C SER A 183 7.68 -6.54 -0.86
N GLY A 184 8.23 -7.00 -1.97
CA GLY A 184 7.82 -8.25 -2.58
C GLY A 184 8.09 -9.41 -1.64
N LEU A 185 7.11 -10.27 -1.40
CA LEU A 185 7.33 -11.56 -0.77
C LEU A 185 7.98 -12.46 -1.82
N LYS A 186 9.31 -12.41 -1.89
CA LYS A 186 10.08 -13.24 -2.80
C LYS A 186 9.78 -14.72 -2.54
N ASN A 187 9.59 -15.47 -3.60
CA ASN A 187 9.70 -16.92 -3.54
C ASN A 187 11.09 -17.27 -3.00
N ILE A 188 11.11 -17.81 -1.80
CA ILE A 188 12.32 -18.31 -1.14
C ILE A 188 13.04 -19.24 -2.15
N GLY A 189 14.12 -18.79 -2.74
CA GLY A 189 14.99 -19.62 -3.56
C GLY A 189 15.36 -19.15 -4.95
N LYS A 190 14.98 -17.97 -5.40
CA LYS A 190 15.49 -17.42 -6.67
C LYS A 190 15.86 -15.95 -6.55
N GLY A 191 17.13 -15.68 -6.80
CA GLY A 191 17.74 -14.41 -7.23
C GLY A 191 17.48 -13.22 -6.31
N ASP A 192 18.34 -12.60 -6.05
CA ASP A 192 18.93 -11.76 -5.04
C ASP A 192 18.60 -10.28 -5.15
N ASP A 193 17.71 -9.86 -6.05
CA ASP A 193 17.30 -8.47 -6.18
C ASP A 193 16.24 -8.11 -5.13
N ALA A 194 16.56 -7.17 -4.26
CA ALA A 194 15.63 -6.66 -3.25
C ALA A 194 14.90 -5.44 -3.81
N PHE A 195 13.59 -5.56 -3.96
CA PHE A 195 12.73 -4.49 -4.40
C PHE A 195 11.88 -4.01 -3.24
N ASN A 196 12.11 -2.78 -2.81
CA ASN A 196 11.42 -2.18 -1.69
C ASN A 196 10.84 -0.82 -2.10
N MET A 197 9.68 -0.49 -1.53
CA MET A 197 9.03 0.80 -1.72
C MET A 197 8.82 1.48 -0.37
N LYS A 198 9.13 2.76 -0.30
CA LYS A 198 8.76 3.63 0.81
C LYS A 198 7.74 4.63 0.31
N THR A 199 6.62 4.74 0.99
CA THR A 199 5.50 5.59 0.56
C THR A 199 5.05 6.47 1.71
N ASN A 200 4.94 7.77 1.45
CA ASN A 200 4.24 8.72 2.30
C ASN A 200 2.82 8.88 1.80
N GLN A 201 1.83 8.82 2.68
CA GLN A 201 0.42 8.92 2.31
C GLN A 201 -0.31 9.91 3.21
N VAL A 202 -1.12 10.76 2.58
CA VAL A 202 -2.18 11.54 3.26
C VAL A 202 -3.52 10.96 2.86
N SER A 203 -4.43 10.79 3.80
CA SER A 203 -5.73 10.17 3.53
C SER A 203 -6.89 10.91 4.21
N LEU A 204 -8.06 10.73 3.61
CA LEU A 204 -9.37 11.12 4.14
C LEU A 204 -10.21 9.85 4.24
N LYS A 205 -10.70 9.53 5.45
CA LYS A 205 -11.56 8.40 5.74
C LYS A 205 -12.94 8.91 6.11
N ILE A 206 -13.95 8.37 5.46
CA ILE A 206 -15.37 8.65 5.70
C ILE A 206 -15.99 7.40 6.31
N ILE A 207 -16.57 7.53 7.49
CA ILE A 207 -17.10 6.43 8.30
C ILE A 207 -18.63 6.59 8.36
N LYS A 208 -19.34 5.46 8.24
CA LYS A 208 -20.82 5.40 8.30
C LYS A 208 -21.27 4.31 9.25
#